data_d140f7ca9c854faeff20dd529790b00e
#
_entry.id   d140f7ca9c854faeff20dd529790b00e
#
_cell.length_a   1.000
_cell.length_b   1.000
_cell.length_c   1.000
_cell.angle_alpha   90.00
_cell.angle_beta   90.00
_cell.angle_gamma   90.00
#
_symmetry.space_group_name_H-M   'P 1'
#
loop_
_entity.id
_entity.type
_entity.pdbx_description
1 polymer ?
#
loop_
_entity_poly.entity_id
_entity_poly.type
_entity_poly.pdbx_seq_one_letter_code
_entity_poly.pdbx_strand_id
1 'polypeptide(L)'
;MEHTVYNYSLCMALALMLFFAFDFLIGKAPAKTIYNNYLRSRRIMGVAILVLSLNYAVHLFIGIRFISHNAAILMNLSTYFCCYWLFSTSLTALLDRKYITRRQVITHLSLWLLFTTLAGCVLLFIPKGNTQNVGIVIMAVSLFVYGILLARKLLLTYHKAIRSSEDIYSDDIKIYVNWMSVITYWAVIYGISCGLLTFLPDDWVFGWILSSIPFYIYLYRSFYNYLMFYEQVERAIEIDEVQDNPEQTVQEQPNDKLPHYHESIAPKLTLWVEQEAFPQTGFTIQELAKTLQTNRTYLNEYIKNTYHVSFREWVTGLRLEFAKKLMKKHPEMPLQKVAEASGFLSLSYFIKIFSEKEGCTPAKWKKQ
;
A
#
# COMPACT_ATOMS: atom_id res chain seq x y z
N MET A 1 -14.01 2.55 41.30
CA MET A 1 -14.61 3.05 40.03
C MET A 1 -13.62 3.76 39.14
N GLU A 2 -12.46 4.17 39.63
CA GLU A 2 -11.52 5.07 38.91
C GLU A 2 -10.92 4.53 37.60
N HIS A 3 -10.92 3.21 37.39
CA HIS A 3 -10.30 2.64 36.14
C HIS A 3 -11.31 1.88 35.27
N THR A 4 -12.60 2.00 35.52
CA THR A 4 -13.62 1.20 34.83
C THR A 4 -13.66 1.50 33.32
N VAL A 5 -13.66 2.78 32.96
CA VAL A 5 -13.70 3.21 31.55
C VAL A 5 -12.43 2.77 30.79
N TYR A 6 -11.27 2.90 31.42
CA TYR A 6 -10.00 2.44 30.89
C TYR A 6 -10.02 0.93 30.64
N ASN A 7 -10.45 0.12 31.57
CA ASN A 7 -10.51 -1.33 31.44
C ASN A 7 -11.53 -1.76 30.38
N TYR A 8 -12.70 -1.12 30.28
CA TYR A 8 -13.67 -1.40 29.20
C TYR A 8 -13.12 -1.05 27.82
N SER A 9 -12.41 0.09 27.68
CA SER A 9 -11.81 0.48 26.41
C SER A 9 -10.70 -0.50 25.99
N LEU A 10 -9.87 -0.96 26.93
CA LEU A 10 -8.87 -2.00 26.68
C LEU A 10 -9.52 -3.33 26.26
N CYS A 11 -10.56 -3.76 26.99
CA CYS A 11 -11.26 -5.01 26.70
C CYS A 11 -11.87 -4.99 25.28
N MET A 12 -12.53 -3.90 24.90
CA MET A 12 -13.13 -3.72 23.58
C MET A 12 -12.06 -3.71 22.47
N ALA A 13 -10.99 -2.94 22.64
CA ALA A 13 -9.90 -2.88 21.70
C ALA A 13 -9.19 -4.23 21.57
N LEU A 14 -8.90 -4.91 22.69
CA LEU A 14 -8.26 -6.23 22.72
C LEU A 14 -9.10 -7.28 21.98
N ALA A 15 -10.41 -7.35 22.22
CA ALA A 15 -11.30 -8.29 21.56
C ALA A 15 -11.29 -8.09 20.03
N LEU A 16 -11.40 -6.82 19.59
CA LEU A 16 -11.38 -6.48 18.17
C LEU A 16 -10.02 -6.81 17.52
N MET A 17 -8.93 -6.49 18.18
CA MET A 17 -7.58 -6.75 17.68
C MET A 17 -7.29 -8.25 17.59
N LEU A 18 -7.70 -9.05 18.58
CA LEU A 18 -7.58 -10.51 18.53
C LEU A 18 -8.37 -11.08 17.36
N PHE A 19 -9.61 -10.61 17.15
CA PHE A 19 -10.41 -11.02 16.00
C PHE A 19 -9.66 -10.76 14.68
N PHE A 20 -9.17 -9.55 14.45
CA PHE A 20 -8.42 -9.20 13.24
C PHE A 20 -7.10 -9.97 13.11
N ALA A 21 -6.36 -10.15 14.22
CA ALA A 21 -5.12 -10.92 14.20
C ALA A 21 -5.36 -12.37 13.78
N PHE A 22 -6.35 -13.04 14.35
CA PHE A 22 -6.68 -14.42 14.01
C PHE A 22 -7.20 -14.53 12.57
N ASP A 23 -8.08 -13.64 12.12
CA ASP A 23 -8.54 -13.67 10.73
C ASP A 23 -7.38 -13.45 9.74
N PHE A 24 -6.46 -12.52 10.02
CA PHE A 24 -5.27 -12.31 9.20
C PHE A 24 -4.32 -13.52 9.17
N LEU A 25 -4.21 -14.28 10.25
CA LEU A 25 -3.34 -15.45 10.34
C LEU A 25 -3.93 -16.70 9.65
N ILE A 26 -5.23 -16.97 9.87
CA ILE A 26 -5.88 -18.23 9.48
C ILE A 26 -7.02 -18.07 8.48
N GLY A 27 -7.48 -16.83 8.21
CA GLY A 27 -8.57 -16.56 7.28
C GLY A 27 -8.29 -17.14 5.88
N LYS A 28 -9.33 -17.63 5.22
CA LYS A 28 -9.22 -18.26 3.89
C LYS A 28 -8.89 -17.22 2.81
N ALA A 29 -8.10 -17.65 1.83
CA ALA A 29 -7.85 -16.91 0.58
C ALA A 29 -7.88 -17.91 -0.59
N PRO A 30 -8.05 -17.42 -1.84
CA PRO A 30 -8.05 -18.31 -3.00
C PRO A 30 -6.77 -19.14 -3.09
N ALA A 31 -6.89 -20.42 -3.44
CA ALA A 31 -5.78 -21.38 -3.50
C ALA A 31 -4.98 -21.27 -4.83
N LYS A 32 -4.68 -20.04 -5.26
CA LYS A 32 -3.84 -19.77 -6.44
C LYS A 32 -2.46 -19.28 -5.98
N THR A 33 -1.41 -19.69 -6.67
CA THR A 33 -0.01 -19.32 -6.35
C THR A 33 0.24 -17.82 -6.36
N ILE A 34 -0.50 -17.06 -7.18
CA ILE A 34 -0.43 -15.61 -7.26
C ILE A 34 -0.71 -14.93 -5.92
N TYR A 35 -1.51 -15.54 -5.03
CA TYR A 35 -1.82 -14.99 -3.71
C TYR A 35 -0.78 -15.26 -2.63
N ASN A 36 0.29 -15.99 -2.91
CA ASN A 36 1.31 -16.35 -1.91
C ASN A 36 1.95 -15.12 -1.25
N ASN A 37 2.27 -14.09 -2.02
CA ASN A 37 2.83 -12.85 -1.50
C ASN A 37 1.83 -12.08 -0.63
N TYR A 38 0.57 -11.99 -1.07
CA TYR A 38 -0.52 -11.43 -0.28
C TYR A 38 -0.71 -12.15 1.05
N LEU A 39 -0.74 -13.50 1.03
CA LEU A 39 -0.88 -14.31 2.23
C LEU A 39 0.29 -14.12 3.19
N ARG A 40 1.51 -14.04 2.66
CA ARG A 40 2.71 -13.75 3.46
C ARG A 40 2.61 -12.38 4.13
N SER A 41 2.27 -11.34 3.39
CA SER A 41 2.06 -9.98 3.89
C SER A 41 0.96 -9.93 4.95
N ARG A 42 -0.20 -10.54 4.67
CA ARG A 42 -1.33 -10.61 5.59
C ARG A 42 -0.98 -11.30 6.91
N ARG A 43 -0.23 -12.42 6.86
CA ARG A 43 0.23 -13.10 8.08
C ARG A 43 1.19 -12.26 8.89
N ILE A 44 2.10 -11.53 8.27
CA ILE A 44 3.00 -10.58 8.96
C ILE A 44 2.18 -9.49 9.67
N MET A 45 1.16 -8.96 9.01
CA MET A 45 0.24 -8.00 9.62
C MET A 45 -0.51 -8.62 10.80
N GLY A 46 -1.00 -9.84 10.66
CA GLY A 46 -1.64 -10.59 11.76
C GLY A 46 -0.72 -10.77 12.97
N VAL A 47 0.55 -11.09 12.75
CA VAL A 47 1.56 -11.16 13.83
C VAL A 47 1.76 -9.79 14.50
N ALA A 48 1.82 -8.70 13.72
CA ALA A 48 1.96 -7.36 14.27
C ALA A 48 0.79 -6.98 15.20
N ILE A 49 -0.45 -7.25 14.77
CA ILE A 49 -1.65 -6.99 15.58
C ILE A 49 -1.68 -7.92 16.79
N LEU A 50 -1.26 -9.17 16.67
CA LEU A 50 -1.18 -10.10 17.81
C LEU A 50 -0.17 -9.63 18.86
N VAL A 51 1.01 -9.16 18.47
CA VAL A 51 2.02 -8.59 19.37
C VAL A 51 1.44 -7.38 20.14
N LEU A 52 0.68 -6.53 19.44
CA LEU A 52 0.03 -5.39 20.07
C LEU A 52 -1.13 -5.82 20.98
N SER A 53 -1.87 -6.86 20.62
CA SER A 53 -2.91 -7.46 21.48
C SER A 53 -2.33 -8.01 22.77
N LEU A 54 -1.16 -8.64 22.72
CA LEU A 54 -0.45 -9.12 23.92
C LEU A 54 -0.06 -7.95 24.84
N ASN A 55 0.39 -6.83 24.28
CA ASN A 55 0.65 -5.62 25.06
C ASN A 55 -0.61 -5.13 25.78
N TYR A 56 -1.75 -5.06 25.08
CA TYR A 56 -3.03 -4.66 25.68
C TYR A 56 -3.50 -5.66 26.74
N ALA A 57 -3.27 -6.96 26.55
CA ALA A 57 -3.56 -7.98 27.54
C ALA A 57 -2.75 -7.78 28.84
N VAL A 58 -1.46 -7.44 28.72
CA VAL A 58 -0.63 -7.11 29.90
C VAL A 58 -1.17 -5.89 30.64
N HIS A 59 -1.59 -4.85 29.92
CA HIS A 59 -2.24 -3.69 30.54
C HIS A 59 -3.55 -4.03 31.23
N LEU A 60 -4.39 -4.90 30.63
CA LEU A 60 -5.70 -5.27 31.16
C LEU A 60 -5.60 -6.22 32.36
N PHE A 61 -4.81 -7.29 32.24
CA PHE A 61 -4.80 -8.37 33.26
C PHE A 61 -3.78 -8.14 34.36
N ILE A 62 -2.64 -7.53 34.06
CA ILE A 62 -1.58 -7.26 35.05
C ILE A 62 -1.72 -5.86 35.64
N GLY A 63 -2.31 -4.91 34.87
CA GLY A 63 -2.43 -3.52 35.31
C GLY A 63 -1.07 -2.83 35.45
N ILE A 64 -0.09 -3.16 34.58
CA ILE A 64 1.30 -2.72 34.70
C ILE A 64 1.45 -1.21 34.79
N ARG A 65 0.51 -0.44 34.23
CA ARG A 65 0.50 1.02 34.27
C ARG A 65 0.33 1.55 35.72
N PHE A 66 -0.46 0.86 36.50
CA PHE A 66 -0.72 1.22 37.90
C PHE A 66 0.35 0.69 38.86
N ILE A 67 1.09 -0.35 38.46
CA ILE A 67 2.23 -0.89 39.22
C ILE A 67 3.47 -0.03 39.03
N SER A 68 3.80 0.27 37.77
CA SER A 68 4.98 1.06 37.40
C SER A 68 4.75 1.77 36.05
N HIS A 69 4.49 3.08 36.14
CA HIS A 69 4.24 3.92 34.97
C HIS A 69 5.39 3.87 33.97
N ASN A 70 6.65 3.97 34.44
CA ASN A 70 7.83 3.93 33.56
C ASN A 70 8.03 2.57 32.90
N ALA A 71 7.72 1.47 33.61
CA ALA A 71 7.76 0.13 33.01
C ALA A 71 6.71 -0.03 31.91
N ALA A 72 5.50 0.47 32.13
CA ALA A 72 4.45 0.46 31.11
C ALA A 72 4.83 1.27 29.87
N ILE A 73 5.43 2.45 30.03
CA ILE A 73 5.92 3.27 28.91
C ILE A 73 6.97 2.51 28.12
N LEU A 74 8.02 2.02 28.75
CA LEU A 74 9.12 1.33 28.09
C LEU A 74 8.68 0.05 27.39
N MET A 75 7.75 -0.69 28.00
CA MET A 75 7.12 -1.86 27.37
C MET A 75 6.34 -1.45 26.11
N ASN A 76 5.57 -0.36 26.17
CA ASN A 76 4.84 0.17 25.03
C ASN A 76 5.79 0.57 23.88
N LEU A 77 6.86 1.30 24.19
CA LEU A 77 7.85 1.73 23.20
C LEU A 77 8.51 0.52 22.51
N SER A 78 8.88 -0.52 23.26
CA SER A 78 9.44 -1.76 22.69
C SER A 78 8.43 -2.49 21.82
N THR A 79 7.17 -2.60 22.23
CA THR A 79 6.10 -3.20 21.43
C THR A 79 5.86 -2.42 20.15
N TYR A 80 5.79 -1.09 20.22
CA TYR A 80 5.60 -0.23 19.05
C TYR A 80 6.76 -0.30 18.07
N PHE A 81 8.00 -0.46 18.56
CA PHE A 81 9.16 -0.66 17.70
C PHE A 81 9.00 -1.93 16.83
N CYS A 82 8.62 -3.04 17.44
CA CYS A 82 8.33 -4.29 16.74
C CYS A 82 7.16 -4.13 15.76
N CYS A 83 6.07 -3.51 16.21
CA CYS A 83 4.88 -3.28 15.38
C CYS A 83 5.18 -2.39 14.17
N TYR A 84 5.93 -1.30 14.31
CA TYR A 84 6.30 -0.43 13.19
C TYR A 84 7.07 -1.19 12.11
N TRP A 85 8.03 -2.01 12.53
CA TRP A 85 8.75 -2.87 11.59
C TRP A 85 7.82 -3.84 10.86
N LEU A 86 6.98 -4.58 11.59
CA LEU A 86 6.10 -5.59 11.00
C LEU A 86 5.03 -4.96 10.08
N PHE A 87 4.42 -3.84 10.49
CA PHE A 87 3.47 -3.09 9.67
C PHE A 87 4.12 -2.60 8.37
N SER A 88 5.25 -1.91 8.48
CA SER A 88 5.99 -1.44 7.30
C SER A 88 6.41 -2.59 6.40
N THR A 89 6.89 -3.70 6.97
CA THR A 89 7.31 -4.89 6.20
C THR A 89 6.14 -5.52 5.48
N SER A 90 5.00 -5.65 6.13
CA SER A 90 3.78 -6.19 5.51
C SER A 90 3.35 -5.35 4.30
N LEU A 91 3.22 -4.03 4.44
CA LEU A 91 2.78 -3.16 3.36
C LEU A 91 3.82 -3.04 2.24
N THR A 92 5.12 -2.97 2.58
CA THR A 92 6.18 -2.92 1.57
C THR A 92 6.26 -4.21 0.78
N ALA A 93 6.05 -5.37 1.40
CA ALA A 93 6.05 -6.66 0.73
C ALA A 93 4.90 -6.85 -0.27
N LEU A 94 3.80 -6.12 -0.12
CA LEU A 94 2.73 -6.09 -1.12
C LEU A 94 3.15 -5.38 -2.41
N LEU A 95 4.09 -4.44 -2.32
CA LEU A 95 4.56 -3.60 -3.44
C LEU A 95 5.88 -4.11 -4.02
N ASP A 96 6.66 -4.85 -3.24
CA ASP A 96 7.98 -5.38 -3.61
C ASP A 96 8.13 -6.79 -3.03
N ARG A 97 7.98 -7.81 -3.88
CA ARG A 97 8.08 -9.23 -3.49
C ARG A 97 9.44 -9.61 -2.92
N LYS A 98 10.50 -8.96 -3.41
CA LYS A 98 11.90 -9.23 -3.04
C LYS A 98 12.30 -8.54 -1.74
N TYR A 99 11.42 -7.68 -1.19
CA TYR A 99 11.71 -6.90 0.01
C TYR A 99 12.09 -7.74 1.22
N ILE A 100 11.40 -8.87 1.47
CA ILE A 100 11.63 -9.70 2.65
C ILE A 100 12.82 -10.62 2.41
N THR A 101 13.99 -10.16 2.78
CA THR A 101 15.22 -10.95 2.77
C THR A 101 15.61 -11.42 4.19
N ARG A 102 16.31 -12.54 4.29
CA ARG A 102 16.84 -13.05 5.57
C ARG A 102 17.70 -11.98 6.28
N ARG A 103 18.50 -11.24 5.53
CA ARG A 103 19.33 -10.16 6.06
C ARG A 103 18.51 -9.05 6.70
N GLN A 104 17.45 -8.61 6.04
CA GLN A 104 16.56 -7.57 6.59
C GLN A 104 15.86 -8.01 7.86
N VAL A 105 15.33 -9.25 7.87
CA VAL A 105 14.67 -9.81 9.07
C VAL A 105 15.64 -9.86 10.25
N ILE A 106 16.86 -10.37 10.05
CA ILE A 106 17.88 -10.42 11.09
C ILE A 106 18.24 -8.99 11.57
N THR A 107 18.45 -8.05 10.66
CA THR A 107 18.81 -6.67 11.02
C THR A 107 17.72 -6.01 11.88
N HIS A 108 16.47 -6.07 11.46
CA HIS A 108 15.38 -5.43 12.23
C HIS A 108 15.10 -6.16 13.55
N LEU A 109 15.22 -7.49 13.58
CA LEU A 109 15.12 -8.27 14.82
C LEU A 109 16.23 -7.89 15.80
N SER A 110 17.47 -7.79 15.34
CA SER A 110 18.61 -7.37 16.17
C SER A 110 18.43 -5.94 16.69
N LEU A 111 17.94 -5.02 15.86
CA LEU A 111 17.62 -3.65 16.27
C LEU A 111 16.53 -3.61 17.34
N TRP A 112 15.47 -4.41 17.18
CA TRP A 112 14.41 -4.52 18.19
C TRP A 112 14.92 -5.11 19.51
N LEU A 113 15.72 -6.17 19.46
CA LEU A 113 16.34 -6.76 20.65
C LEU A 113 17.26 -5.75 21.36
N LEU A 114 18.10 -5.04 20.61
CA LEU A 114 18.93 -3.97 21.16
C LEU A 114 18.12 -2.87 21.81
N PHE A 115 17.07 -2.38 21.12
CA PHE A 115 16.17 -1.36 21.67
C PHE A 115 15.50 -1.82 22.97
N THR A 116 14.98 -3.06 22.98
CA THR A 116 14.34 -3.64 24.18
C THR A 116 15.32 -3.82 25.33
N THR A 117 16.55 -4.24 25.05
CA THR A 117 17.63 -4.35 26.06
C THR A 117 17.98 -2.99 26.63
N LEU A 118 18.13 -1.97 25.80
CA LEU A 118 18.37 -0.59 26.25
C LEU A 118 17.20 -0.05 27.08
N ALA A 119 15.95 -0.32 26.70
CA ALA A 119 14.77 0.03 27.50
C ALA A 119 14.80 -0.66 28.89
N GLY A 120 15.19 -1.93 28.92
CA GLY A 120 15.42 -2.66 30.18
C GLY A 120 16.52 -2.05 31.02
N CYS A 121 17.63 -1.64 30.42
CA CYS A 121 18.71 -0.95 31.11
C CYS A 121 18.26 0.39 31.70
N VAL A 122 17.47 1.17 30.97
CA VAL A 122 16.88 2.43 31.48
C VAL A 122 15.99 2.18 32.70
N LEU A 123 15.22 1.10 32.68
CA LEU A 123 14.31 0.77 33.77
C LEU A 123 15.04 0.27 35.03
N LEU A 124 16.05 -0.59 34.86
CA LEU A 124 16.68 -1.33 35.95
C LEU A 124 17.88 -0.62 36.56
N PHE A 125 18.69 0.05 35.74
CA PHE A 125 20.00 0.62 36.20
C PHE A 125 19.97 2.13 36.38
N ILE A 126 18.99 2.87 35.81
CA ILE A 126 18.89 4.30 35.99
C ILE A 126 17.98 4.61 37.18
N PRO A 127 18.41 5.42 38.14
CA PRO A 127 17.61 5.79 39.31
C PRO A 127 16.30 6.49 38.88
N LYS A 128 15.22 6.17 39.61
CA LYS A 128 13.92 6.81 39.39
C LYS A 128 14.04 8.32 39.59
N GLY A 129 13.48 9.10 38.70
CA GLY A 129 13.51 10.56 38.72
C GLY A 129 13.84 11.18 37.39
N ASN A 130 14.37 12.39 37.36
CA ASN A 130 14.62 13.15 36.16
C ASN A 130 15.58 12.42 35.17
N THR A 131 16.60 11.72 35.69
CA THR A 131 17.54 10.95 34.86
C THR A 131 16.86 9.81 34.11
N GLN A 132 15.98 9.07 34.76
CA GLN A 132 15.21 7.99 34.12
C GLN A 132 14.22 8.56 33.10
N ASN A 133 13.57 9.70 33.40
CA ASN A 133 12.66 10.35 32.45
C ASN A 133 13.40 10.83 31.20
N VAL A 134 14.61 11.35 31.30
CA VAL A 134 15.47 11.69 30.15
C VAL A 134 15.76 10.44 29.31
N GLY A 135 16.09 9.31 29.95
CA GLY A 135 16.27 8.04 29.25
C GLY A 135 15.04 7.59 28.46
N ILE A 136 13.86 7.70 29.08
CA ILE A 136 12.58 7.38 28.43
C ILE A 136 12.31 8.27 27.21
N VAL A 137 12.57 9.58 27.32
CA VAL A 137 12.43 10.54 26.22
C VAL A 137 13.39 10.19 25.07
N ILE A 138 14.63 9.85 25.37
CA ILE A 138 15.60 9.41 24.34
C ILE A 138 15.11 8.17 23.60
N MET A 139 14.55 7.19 24.34
CA MET A 139 13.97 6.00 23.75
C MET A 139 12.75 6.34 22.85
N ALA A 140 11.87 7.25 23.31
CA ALA A 140 10.72 7.69 22.52
C ALA A 140 11.14 8.41 21.24
N VAL A 141 12.15 9.30 21.30
CA VAL A 141 12.70 9.98 20.11
C VAL A 141 13.35 8.99 19.16
N SER A 142 14.07 7.99 19.66
CA SER A 142 14.67 6.93 18.83
C SER A 142 13.61 6.12 18.09
N LEU A 143 12.51 5.77 18.74
CA LEU A 143 11.36 5.11 18.13
C LEU A 143 10.73 5.99 17.04
N PHE A 144 10.55 7.26 17.32
CA PHE A 144 9.99 8.24 16.37
C PHE A 144 10.84 8.33 15.08
N VAL A 145 12.17 8.50 15.23
CA VAL A 145 13.09 8.53 14.09
C VAL A 145 13.02 7.23 13.29
N TYR A 146 13.00 6.08 13.97
CA TYR A 146 12.88 4.78 13.32
C TYR A 146 11.56 4.65 12.55
N GLY A 147 10.44 5.09 13.12
CA GLY A 147 9.13 5.09 12.46
C GLY A 147 9.10 5.94 11.19
N ILE A 148 9.70 7.15 11.24
CA ILE A 148 9.82 8.02 10.05
C ILE A 148 10.67 7.37 8.95
N LEU A 149 11.79 6.73 9.29
CA LEU A 149 12.64 6.05 8.30
C LEU A 149 11.88 4.90 7.59
N LEU A 150 11.11 4.12 8.35
CA LEU A 150 10.27 3.06 7.79
C LEU A 150 9.14 3.62 6.92
N ALA A 151 8.45 4.66 7.37
CA ALA A 151 7.39 5.32 6.61
C ALA A 151 7.92 5.91 5.30
N ARG A 152 9.07 6.60 5.35
CA ARG A 152 9.75 7.13 4.16
C ARG A 152 10.07 6.01 3.16
N LYS A 153 10.63 4.89 3.64
CA LYS A 153 10.94 3.74 2.79
C LYS A 153 9.69 3.18 2.12
N LEU A 154 8.62 2.97 2.88
CA LEU A 154 7.34 2.48 2.34
C LEU A 154 6.77 3.42 1.28
N LEU A 155 6.74 4.74 1.56
CA LEU A 155 6.23 5.74 0.62
C LEU A 155 7.07 5.82 -0.66
N LEU A 156 8.40 5.71 -0.56
CA LEU A 156 9.27 5.66 -1.74
C LEU A 156 8.98 4.42 -2.59
N THR A 157 8.82 3.25 -1.97
CA THR A 157 8.46 2.01 -2.67
C THR A 157 7.08 2.13 -3.32
N TYR A 158 6.11 2.73 -2.63
CA TYR A 158 4.77 3.01 -3.15
C TYR A 158 4.81 3.90 -4.41
N HIS A 159 5.53 5.02 -4.36
CA HIS A 159 5.65 5.91 -5.52
C HIS A 159 6.41 5.26 -6.68
N LYS A 160 7.45 4.46 -6.38
CA LYS A 160 8.18 3.70 -7.40
C LYS A 160 7.23 2.73 -8.10
N ALA A 161 6.46 1.92 -7.35
CA ALA A 161 5.53 0.95 -7.91
C ALA A 161 4.45 1.59 -8.79
N ILE A 162 3.88 2.74 -8.38
CA ILE A 162 2.91 3.48 -9.19
C ILE A 162 3.54 3.99 -10.48
N ARG A 163 4.68 4.68 -10.38
CA ARG A 163 5.34 5.26 -11.57
C ARG A 163 5.72 4.17 -12.57
N SER A 164 6.24 3.05 -12.09
CA SER A 164 6.58 1.92 -12.96
C SER A 164 5.35 1.35 -13.66
N SER A 165 4.22 1.24 -12.96
CA SER A 165 2.98 0.73 -13.55
C SER A 165 2.39 1.64 -14.63
N GLU A 166 2.66 2.96 -14.60
CA GLU A 166 2.15 3.92 -15.60
C GLU A 166 2.70 3.67 -17.01
N ASP A 167 3.93 3.17 -17.08
CA ASP A 167 4.61 2.88 -18.35
C ASP A 167 4.37 1.45 -18.85
N ILE A 168 3.77 0.59 -18.03
CA ILE A 168 3.68 -0.84 -18.32
C ILE A 168 2.25 -1.32 -18.51
N TYR A 169 1.35 -0.81 -17.68
CA TYR A 169 0.00 -1.33 -17.51
C TYR A 169 -1.07 -0.34 -18.00
N SER A 170 -2.07 -0.83 -18.74
CA SER A 170 -3.14 0.01 -19.30
C SER A 170 -4.10 0.59 -18.27
N ASP A 171 -4.15 0.00 -17.08
CA ASP A 171 -5.09 0.38 -16.03
C ASP A 171 -4.40 1.08 -14.86
N ASP A 172 -5.13 1.95 -14.14
CA ASP A 172 -4.60 2.67 -13.00
C ASP A 172 -4.64 1.84 -11.73
N ILE A 173 -3.51 1.25 -11.35
CA ILE A 173 -3.39 0.50 -10.09
C ILE A 173 -3.43 1.39 -8.84
N LYS A 174 -3.21 2.70 -8.98
CA LYS A 174 -3.18 3.65 -7.85
C LYS A 174 -4.46 3.59 -7.01
N ILE A 175 -5.61 3.38 -7.66
CA ILE A 175 -6.90 3.29 -6.98
C ILE A 175 -6.91 2.15 -5.96
N TYR A 176 -6.26 1.02 -6.31
CA TYR A 176 -6.25 -0.19 -5.49
C TYR A 176 -5.19 -0.18 -4.39
N VAL A 177 -4.13 0.61 -4.55
CA VAL A 177 -3.01 0.68 -3.59
C VAL A 177 -2.96 1.99 -2.78
N ASN A 178 -3.80 2.98 -3.10
CA ASN A 178 -3.80 4.29 -2.43
C ASN A 178 -4.04 4.19 -0.91
N TRP A 179 -4.80 3.19 -0.45
CA TRP A 179 -5.02 2.94 0.97
C TRP A 179 -3.72 2.70 1.74
N MET A 180 -2.67 2.19 1.09
CA MET A 180 -1.36 1.98 1.73
C MET A 180 -0.70 3.30 2.11
N SER A 181 -0.82 4.34 1.27
CA SER A 181 -0.32 5.66 1.62
C SER A 181 -1.13 6.28 2.75
N VAL A 182 -2.46 6.17 2.69
CA VAL A 182 -3.36 6.68 3.74
C VAL A 182 -3.05 6.03 5.09
N ILE A 183 -2.93 4.70 5.14
CA ILE A 183 -2.61 3.98 6.37
C ILE A 183 -1.22 4.35 6.90
N THR A 184 -0.25 4.60 6.01
CA THR A 184 1.10 5.02 6.39
C THR A 184 1.10 6.40 7.04
N TYR A 185 0.44 7.38 6.45
CA TYR A 185 0.30 8.70 7.07
C TYR A 185 -0.44 8.62 8.40
N TRP A 186 -1.49 7.82 8.47
CA TRP A 186 -2.24 7.61 9.72
C TRP A 186 -1.36 6.96 10.78
N ALA A 187 -0.57 5.93 10.43
CA ALA A 187 0.37 5.28 11.34
C ALA A 187 1.47 6.25 11.84
N VAL A 188 1.96 7.16 10.99
CA VAL A 188 2.91 8.21 11.40
C VAL A 188 2.27 9.16 12.40
N ILE A 189 1.06 9.65 12.13
CA ILE A 189 0.32 10.54 13.05
C ILE A 189 0.11 9.84 14.40
N TYR A 190 -0.34 8.58 14.39
CA TYR A 190 -0.50 7.80 15.62
C TYR A 190 0.82 7.56 16.34
N GLY A 191 1.90 7.30 15.61
CA GLY A 191 3.23 7.11 16.19
C GLY A 191 3.73 8.36 16.91
N ILE A 192 3.57 9.54 16.31
CA ILE A 192 3.89 10.82 16.94
C ILE A 192 3.01 11.03 18.18
N SER A 193 1.71 10.83 18.02
CA SER A 193 0.75 10.97 19.13
C SER A 193 1.04 10.01 20.26
N CYS A 194 1.41 8.74 19.99
CA CYS A 194 1.82 7.78 21.01
C CYS A 194 2.97 8.30 21.90
N GLY A 195 3.98 8.91 21.29
CA GLY A 195 5.10 9.49 22.03
C GLY A 195 4.65 10.62 22.97
N LEU A 196 3.75 11.48 22.51
CA LEU A 196 3.20 12.59 23.31
C LEU A 196 2.21 12.10 24.37
N LEU A 197 1.31 11.17 23.99
CA LEU A 197 0.22 10.68 24.85
C LEU A 197 0.70 9.66 25.89
N THR A 198 1.91 9.13 25.73
CA THR A 198 2.58 8.32 26.74
C THR A 198 2.72 9.06 28.08
N PHE A 199 2.84 10.40 28.01
CA PHE A 199 2.96 11.29 29.17
C PHE A 199 1.61 11.87 29.65
N LEU A 200 0.47 11.48 29.03
CA LEU A 200 -0.85 11.93 29.46
C LEU A 200 -1.25 11.35 30.81
N PRO A 201 -2.03 12.13 31.59
CA PRO A 201 -2.72 11.62 32.76
C PRO A 201 -3.60 10.41 32.41
N ASP A 202 -3.73 9.48 33.37
CA ASP A 202 -4.44 8.22 33.19
C ASP A 202 -5.90 8.39 32.73
N ASP A 203 -6.53 9.50 33.13
CA ASP A 203 -7.91 9.85 32.80
C ASP A 203 -8.17 10.04 31.28
N TRP A 204 -7.14 10.30 30.49
CA TRP A 204 -7.27 10.57 29.04
C TRP A 204 -6.84 9.42 28.14
N VAL A 205 -6.16 8.40 28.68
CA VAL A 205 -5.60 7.28 27.91
C VAL A 205 -6.69 6.43 27.26
N PHE A 206 -7.88 6.33 27.86
CA PHE A 206 -9.00 5.60 27.25
C PHE A 206 -9.41 6.20 25.89
N GLY A 207 -9.39 7.52 25.76
CA GLY A 207 -9.70 8.20 24.51
C GLY A 207 -8.71 7.83 23.40
N TRP A 208 -7.42 7.69 23.74
CA TRP A 208 -6.41 7.19 22.82
C TRP A 208 -6.69 5.75 22.39
N ILE A 209 -7.00 4.85 23.31
CA ILE A 209 -7.31 3.45 23.02
C ILE A 209 -8.51 3.38 22.07
N LEU A 210 -9.58 4.11 22.34
CA LEU A 210 -10.78 4.14 21.50
C LEU A 210 -10.51 4.73 20.11
N SER A 211 -9.67 5.77 20.03
CA SER A 211 -9.31 6.41 18.74
C SER A 211 -8.54 5.49 17.80
N SER A 212 -7.88 4.45 18.33
CA SER A 212 -7.16 3.46 17.51
C SER A 212 -8.10 2.47 16.80
N ILE A 213 -9.33 2.28 17.29
CA ILE A 213 -10.29 1.31 16.73
C ILE A 213 -10.63 1.61 15.26
N PRO A 214 -10.98 2.85 14.85
CA PRO A 214 -11.21 3.17 13.45
C PRO A 214 -10.01 2.86 12.54
N PHE A 215 -8.78 3.05 13.03
CA PHE A 215 -7.57 2.70 12.30
C PHE A 215 -7.51 1.19 11.98
N TYR A 216 -7.77 0.32 12.95
CA TYR A 216 -7.75 -1.13 12.73
C TYR A 216 -8.91 -1.61 11.85
N ILE A 217 -10.09 -1.02 11.98
CA ILE A 217 -11.23 -1.30 11.09
C ILE A 217 -10.89 -0.90 9.65
N TYR A 218 -10.31 0.28 9.44
CA TYR A 218 -9.90 0.75 8.13
C TYR A 218 -8.81 -0.17 7.52
N LEU A 219 -7.80 -0.54 8.31
CA LEU A 219 -6.75 -1.47 7.90
C LEU A 219 -7.32 -2.81 7.46
N TYR A 220 -8.19 -3.41 8.29
CA TYR A 220 -8.82 -4.70 8.00
C TYR A 220 -9.65 -4.66 6.71
N ARG A 221 -10.54 -3.68 6.59
CA ARG A 221 -11.35 -3.50 5.37
C ARG A 221 -10.49 -3.28 4.13
N SER A 222 -9.42 -2.52 4.26
CA SER A 222 -8.52 -2.22 3.15
C SER A 222 -7.78 -3.46 2.65
N PHE A 223 -7.27 -4.30 3.57
CA PHE A 223 -6.67 -5.59 3.19
C PHE A 223 -7.67 -6.53 2.53
N TYR A 224 -8.90 -6.57 3.02
CA TYR A 224 -9.94 -7.42 2.46
C TYR A 224 -10.40 -6.95 1.08
N ASN A 225 -10.61 -5.65 0.91
CA ASN A 225 -10.95 -5.06 -0.39
C ASN A 225 -9.81 -5.23 -1.40
N TYR A 226 -8.56 -5.11 -0.95
CA TYR A 226 -7.39 -5.29 -1.80
C TYR A 226 -7.28 -6.72 -2.35
N LEU A 227 -7.73 -7.73 -1.59
CA LEU A 227 -7.76 -9.11 -2.05
C LEU A 227 -8.58 -9.28 -3.33
N MET A 228 -9.67 -8.51 -3.49
CA MET A 228 -10.55 -8.59 -4.67
C MET A 228 -9.85 -8.10 -5.95
N PHE A 229 -8.90 -7.20 -5.82
CA PHE A 229 -8.17 -6.59 -6.96
C PHE A 229 -6.70 -7.04 -7.01
N TYR A 230 -6.30 -7.92 -6.09
CA TYR A 230 -4.89 -8.30 -5.93
C TYR A 230 -4.31 -8.92 -7.19
N GLU A 231 -5.05 -9.77 -7.89
CA GLU A 231 -4.58 -10.44 -9.11
C GLU A 231 -4.22 -9.44 -10.20
N GLN A 232 -4.97 -8.34 -10.33
CA GLN A 232 -4.71 -7.28 -11.31
C GLN A 232 -3.47 -6.46 -10.95
N VAL A 233 -3.35 -6.08 -9.68
CA VAL A 233 -2.19 -5.34 -9.16
C VAL A 233 -0.92 -6.18 -9.25
N GLU A 234 -1.01 -7.45 -8.90
CA GLU A 234 0.13 -8.36 -8.88
C GLU A 234 0.68 -8.62 -10.28
N ARG A 235 -0.18 -8.79 -11.27
CA ARG A 235 0.24 -8.90 -12.67
C ARG A 235 0.99 -7.64 -13.13
N ALA A 236 0.53 -6.46 -12.73
CA ALA A 236 1.19 -5.20 -13.07
C ALA A 236 2.59 -5.08 -12.43
N ILE A 237 2.76 -5.55 -11.19
CA ILE A 237 4.04 -5.51 -10.46
C ILE A 237 4.99 -6.61 -10.97
N GLU A 238 4.48 -7.83 -11.26
CA GLU A 238 5.30 -8.97 -11.73
C GLU A 238 6.02 -8.67 -13.05
N ILE A 239 5.37 -7.95 -13.94
CA ILE A 239 5.96 -7.57 -15.23
C ILE A 239 7.16 -6.64 -15.04
N ASP A 240 7.13 -5.77 -14.03
CA ASP A 240 8.24 -4.88 -13.69
C ASP A 240 9.45 -5.66 -13.15
N GLU A 241 9.22 -6.65 -12.30
CA GLU A 241 10.29 -7.46 -11.69
C GLU A 241 11.05 -8.35 -12.68
N VAL A 242 10.36 -8.89 -13.68
CA VAL A 242 11.00 -9.74 -14.74
C VAL A 242 12.01 -8.94 -15.54
N GLN A 243 11.90 -7.61 -15.58
CA GLN A 243 12.75 -6.72 -16.39
C GLN A 243 13.95 -6.15 -15.64
N ASP A 244 13.91 -6.10 -14.31
CA ASP A 244 15.09 -5.75 -13.49
C ASP A 244 16.16 -6.88 -13.46
N ASN A 245 15.92 -8.02 -14.16
CA ASN A 245 16.85 -9.12 -14.25
C ASN A 245 17.54 -9.09 -15.63
N PRO A 246 18.79 -8.57 -15.72
CA PRO A 246 19.49 -8.41 -17.01
C PRO A 246 19.86 -9.74 -17.70
N GLU A 247 19.70 -10.89 -17.04
CA GLU A 247 20.10 -12.21 -17.56
C GLU A 247 19.07 -12.85 -18.52
N GLN A 248 17.84 -12.29 -18.64
CA GLN A 248 16.81 -12.82 -19.54
C GLN A 248 16.51 -11.92 -20.74
N THR A 249 17.17 -10.79 -20.85
CA THR A 249 17.13 -9.99 -22.08
C THR A 249 18.03 -10.68 -23.10
N VAL A 250 17.42 -11.34 -24.07
CA VAL A 250 18.08 -11.70 -25.33
C VAL A 250 18.85 -10.46 -25.77
N GLN A 251 20.15 -10.63 -25.99
CA GLN A 251 21.11 -9.61 -26.42
C GLN A 251 20.50 -8.65 -27.44
N GLU A 252 19.92 -7.56 -26.99
CA GLU A 252 19.59 -6.42 -27.82
C GLU A 252 20.74 -5.43 -27.72
N GLN A 253 21.61 -5.46 -28.74
CA GLN A 253 22.65 -4.45 -28.92
C GLN A 253 22.00 -3.06 -28.95
N PRO A 254 22.55 -2.07 -28.23
CA PRO A 254 22.18 -0.69 -28.43
C PRO A 254 22.72 -0.28 -29.83
N ASN A 255 21.87 -0.40 -30.81
CA ASN A 255 22.22 0.02 -32.16
C ASN A 255 21.54 1.35 -32.50
N ASP A 256 22.33 2.30 -32.93
CA ASP A 256 22.09 3.68 -33.39
C ASP A 256 20.97 3.87 -34.48
N LYS A 257 19.91 3.08 -34.47
CA LYS A 257 18.85 3.08 -35.50
C LYS A 257 17.47 3.51 -35.00
N LEU A 258 17.40 4.44 -34.03
CA LEU A 258 16.13 5.00 -33.54
C LEU A 258 15.17 5.53 -34.67
N PRO A 259 15.60 6.20 -35.72
CA PRO A 259 14.68 6.76 -36.72
C PRO A 259 13.87 5.71 -37.48
N HIS A 260 14.45 4.56 -37.82
CA HIS A 260 13.80 3.54 -38.67
C HIS A 260 12.66 2.77 -37.94
N TYR A 261 12.72 2.63 -36.60
CA TYR A 261 11.67 1.94 -35.85
C TYR A 261 10.38 2.76 -35.76
N HIS A 262 10.47 4.10 -35.71
CA HIS A 262 9.31 4.98 -35.73
C HIS A 262 8.44 4.80 -36.96
N GLU A 263 9.05 4.65 -38.12
CA GLU A 263 8.34 4.43 -39.41
C GLU A 263 7.62 3.08 -39.45
N SER A 264 8.17 2.05 -38.81
CA SER A 264 7.56 0.71 -38.79
C SER A 264 6.46 0.53 -37.76
N ILE A 265 6.49 1.26 -36.63
CA ILE A 265 5.53 1.15 -35.54
C ILE A 265 4.23 1.92 -35.84
N ALA A 266 4.35 3.13 -36.42
CA ALA A 266 3.22 4.01 -36.71
C ALA A 266 2.05 3.34 -37.45
N PRO A 267 2.25 2.70 -38.62
CA PRO A 267 1.14 2.10 -39.35
C PRO A 267 0.51 0.90 -38.59
N LYS A 268 1.31 0.10 -37.94
CA LYS A 268 0.81 -1.04 -37.13
C LYS A 268 -0.01 -0.59 -35.94
N LEU A 269 0.42 0.47 -35.24
CA LEU A 269 -0.28 1.04 -34.12
C LEU A 269 -1.61 1.68 -34.51
N THR A 270 -1.61 2.41 -35.66
CA THR A 270 -2.82 2.98 -36.24
C THR A 270 -3.85 1.89 -36.56
N LEU A 271 -3.42 0.82 -37.23
CA LEU A 271 -4.29 -0.31 -37.55
C LEU A 271 -4.85 -0.97 -36.30
N TRP A 272 -4.03 -1.13 -35.26
CA TRP A 272 -4.49 -1.69 -33.95
C TRP A 272 -5.54 -0.81 -33.28
N VAL A 273 -5.38 0.51 -33.34
CA VAL A 273 -6.36 1.48 -32.82
C VAL A 273 -7.65 1.42 -33.63
N GLU A 274 -7.60 1.33 -34.96
CA GLU A 274 -8.75 1.21 -35.86
C GLU A 274 -9.54 -0.10 -35.63
N GLN A 275 -8.87 -1.17 -35.21
CA GLN A 275 -9.50 -2.45 -34.83
C GLN A 275 -10.19 -2.39 -33.47
N GLU A 276 -10.14 -1.26 -32.77
CA GLU A 276 -10.75 -1.06 -31.44
C GLU A 276 -10.37 -2.16 -30.42
N ALA A 277 -9.11 -2.62 -30.41
CA ALA A 277 -8.63 -3.65 -29.51
C ALA A 277 -8.30 -3.14 -28.09
N PHE A 278 -8.27 -1.82 -27.88
CA PHE A 278 -7.92 -1.15 -26.62
C PHE A 278 -8.99 -1.20 -25.49
N PRO A 279 -10.29 -1.56 -25.72
CA PRO A 279 -11.23 -1.75 -24.62
C PRO A 279 -10.94 -2.96 -23.74
N GLN A 280 -10.06 -3.86 -24.17
CA GLN A 280 -9.63 -4.97 -23.31
C GLN A 280 -8.97 -4.42 -22.04
N THR A 281 -9.45 -4.86 -20.87
CA THR A 281 -8.89 -4.49 -19.58
C THR A 281 -7.64 -5.31 -19.26
N GLY A 282 -6.71 -4.72 -18.51
CA GLY A 282 -5.58 -5.46 -17.94
C GLY A 282 -4.49 -5.83 -18.92
N PHE A 283 -4.43 -5.24 -20.11
CA PHE A 283 -3.32 -5.52 -21.02
C PHE A 283 -2.09 -4.64 -20.75
N THR A 284 -0.95 -5.12 -21.17
CA THR A 284 0.34 -4.51 -20.93
C THR A 284 0.97 -4.01 -22.23
N ILE A 285 1.88 -3.05 -22.10
CA ILE A 285 2.67 -2.58 -23.26
C ILE A 285 3.47 -3.72 -23.89
N GLN A 286 3.85 -4.75 -23.12
CA GLN A 286 4.59 -5.90 -23.64
C GLN A 286 3.71 -6.80 -24.51
N GLU A 287 2.44 -7.01 -24.14
CA GLU A 287 1.47 -7.73 -24.97
C GLU A 287 1.18 -6.95 -26.25
N LEU A 288 1.02 -5.63 -26.17
CA LEU A 288 0.87 -4.78 -27.33
C LEU A 288 2.12 -4.83 -28.23
N ALA A 289 3.31 -4.74 -27.66
CA ALA A 289 4.55 -4.82 -28.42
C ALA A 289 4.69 -6.16 -29.17
N LYS A 290 4.31 -7.28 -28.54
CA LYS A 290 4.26 -8.60 -29.19
C LYS A 290 3.27 -8.60 -30.37
N THR A 291 2.08 -8.05 -30.18
CA THR A 291 1.04 -7.95 -31.23
C THR A 291 1.53 -7.11 -32.41
N LEU A 292 2.26 -6.03 -32.15
CA LEU A 292 2.82 -5.15 -33.16
C LEU A 292 4.15 -5.65 -33.74
N GLN A 293 4.65 -6.80 -33.24
CA GLN A 293 5.96 -7.37 -33.66
C GLN A 293 7.11 -6.36 -33.46
N THR A 294 7.13 -5.73 -32.27
CA THR A 294 8.18 -4.78 -31.87
C THR A 294 8.61 -5.11 -30.43
N ASN A 295 9.59 -4.39 -29.90
CA ASN A 295 9.92 -4.52 -28.49
C ASN A 295 9.26 -3.42 -27.65
N ARG A 296 9.18 -3.67 -26.35
CA ARG A 296 8.56 -2.77 -25.38
C ARG A 296 9.24 -1.40 -25.33
N THR A 297 10.57 -1.39 -25.34
CA THR A 297 11.37 -0.15 -25.19
C THR A 297 11.06 0.80 -26.34
N TYR A 298 11.10 0.32 -27.57
CA TYR A 298 10.79 1.13 -28.74
C TYR A 298 9.33 1.59 -28.76
N LEU A 299 8.38 0.74 -28.37
CA LEU A 299 6.97 1.13 -28.31
C LEU A 299 6.73 2.21 -27.25
N ASN A 300 7.36 2.08 -26.06
CA ASN A 300 7.25 3.08 -24.99
C ASN A 300 7.85 4.42 -25.40
N GLU A 301 9.03 4.41 -26.01
CA GLU A 301 9.66 5.61 -26.55
C GLU A 301 8.82 6.25 -27.67
N TYR A 302 8.26 5.43 -28.57
CA TYR A 302 7.37 5.92 -29.63
C TYR A 302 6.17 6.65 -29.05
N ILE A 303 5.47 6.05 -28.05
CA ILE A 303 4.31 6.65 -27.42
C ILE A 303 4.68 7.95 -26.71
N LYS A 304 5.77 7.95 -25.94
CA LYS A 304 6.25 9.15 -25.21
C LYS A 304 6.67 10.28 -26.17
N ASN A 305 7.37 9.96 -27.23
CA ASN A 305 7.87 10.96 -28.16
C ASN A 305 6.78 11.51 -29.11
N THR A 306 5.81 10.66 -29.50
CA THR A 306 4.75 11.04 -30.44
C THR A 306 3.57 11.70 -29.74
N TYR A 307 3.14 11.17 -28.59
CA TYR A 307 1.92 11.62 -27.88
C TYR A 307 2.22 12.41 -26.60
N HIS A 308 3.47 12.44 -26.13
CA HIS A 308 3.92 13.14 -24.94
C HIS A 308 3.22 12.71 -23.63
N VAL A 309 2.78 11.47 -23.58
CA VAL A 309 2.07 10.85 -22.44
C VAL A 309 2.62 9.46 -22.12
N SER A 310 2.31 8.94 -20.93
CA SER A 310 2.60 7.55 -20.58
C SER A 310 1.73 6.56 -21.37
N PHE A 311 2.13 5.29 -21.41
CA PHE A 311 1.32 4.24 -22.04
C PHE A 311 -0.11 4.17 -21.47
N ARG A 312 -0.24 4.24 -20.16
CA ARG A 312 -1.55 4.25 -19.48
C ARG A 312 -2.41 5.44 -19.92
N GLU A 313 -1.84 6.64 -19.92
CA GLU A 313 -2.56 7.85 -20.32
C GLU A 313 -2.99 7.81 -21.77
N TRP A 314 -2.14 7.27 -22.65
CA TRP A 314 -2.46 7.08 -24.04
C TRP A 314 -3.66 6.14 -24.25
N VAL A 315 -3.64 4.94 -23.59
CA VAL A 315 -4.74 3.98 -23.65
C VAL A 315 -6.02 4.57 -23.03
N THR A 316 -5.88 5.28 -21.91
CA THR A 316 -7.02 5.95 -21.25
C THR A 316 -7.66 6.99 -22.18
N GLY A 317 -6.85 7.73 -22.94
CA GLY A 317 -7.34 8.66 -23.95
C GLY A 317 -8.17 7.95 -25.05
N LEU A 318 -7.67 6.85 -25.59
CA LEU A 318 -8.40 6.04 -26.58
C LEU A 318 -9.74 5.53 -26.02
N ARG A 319 -9.74 5.01 -24.80
CA ARG A 319 -10.95 4.53 -24.12
C ARG A 319 -11.98 5.63 -23.89
N LEU A 320 -11.55 6.85 -23.56
CA LEU A 320 -12.44 8.00 -23.41
C LEU A 320 -13.09 8.41 -24.73
N GLU A 321 -12.30 8.48 -25.81
CA GLU A 321 -12.85 8.77 -27.14
C GLU A 321 -13.86 7.72 -27.58
N PHE A 322 -13.57 6.45 -27.32
CA PHE A 322 -14.48 5.35 -27.59
C PHE A 322 -15.77 5.48 -26.76
N ALA A 323 -15.65 5.77 -25.45
CA ALA A 323 -16.81 6.00 -24.59
C ALA A 323 -17.69 7.15 -25.09
N LYS A 324 -17.09 8.25 -25.57
CA LYS A 324 -17.83 9.38 -26.20
C LYS A 324 -18.58 8.94 -27.46
N LYS A 325 -17.93 8.17 -28.34
CA LYS A 325 -18.59 7.59 -29.53
C LYS A 325 -19.75 6.68 -29.12
N LEU A 326 -19.54 5.82 -28.12
CA LEU A 326 -20.56 4.89 -27.64
C LEU A 326 -21.78 5.61 -27.03
N MET A 327 -21.53 6.65 -26.22
CA MET A 327 -22.61 7.46 -25.64
C MET A 327 -23.42 8.25 -26.69
N LYS A 328 -22.78 8.70 -27.78
CA LYS A 328 -23.48 9.33 -28.91
C LYS A 328 -24.31 8.34 -29.70
N LYS A 329 -23.76 7.14 -29.95
CA LYS A 329 -24.43 6.08 -30.74
C LYS A 329 -25.58 5.43 -29.98
N HIS A 330 -25.43 5.33 -28.66
CA HIS A 330 -26.37 4.64 -27.75
C HIS A 330 -26.73 5.52 -26.55
N PRO A 331 -27.54 6.59 -26.75
CA PRO A 331 -27.91 7.51 -25.69
C PRO A 331 -28.68 6.86 -24.52
N GLU A 332 -29.33 5.73 -24.75
CA GLU A 332 -30.05 4.94 -23.75
C GLU A 332 -29.14 4.09 -22.85
N MET A 333 -27.89 3.80 -23.28
CA MET A 333 -27.00 2.89 -22.57
C MET A 333 -26.63 3.43 -21.19
N PRO A 334 -26.79 2.66 -20.08
CA PRO A 334 -26.34 3.08 -18.76
C PRO A 334 -24.85 3.36 -18.70
N LEU A 335 -24.42 4.38 -17.94
CA LEU A 335 -23.01 4.75 -17.80
C LEU A 335 -22.12 3.61 -17.29
N GLN A 336 -22.67 2.71 -16.46
CA GLN A 336 -21.99 1.50 -16.04
C GLN A 336 -21.57 0.64 -17.24
N LYS A 337 -22.52 0.38 -18.16
CA LYS A 337 -22.24 -0.40 -19.37
C LYS A 337 -21.31 0.31 -20.34
N VAL A 338 -21.40 1.65 -20.43
CA VAL A 338 -20.47 2.45 -21.22
C VAL A 338 -19.05 2.30 -20.68
N ALA A 339 -18.86 2.42 -19.36
CA ALA A 339 -17.55 2.27 -18.72
C ALA A 339 -16.96 0.87 -18.98
N GLU A 340 -17.75 -0.18 -18.74
CA GLU A 340 -17.35 -1.58 -18.98
C GLU A 340 -16.99 -1.84 -20.45
N ALA A 341 -17.86 -1.44 -21.37
CA ALA A 341 -17.62 -1.61 -22.82
C ALA A 341 -16.43 -0.81 -23.34
N SER A 342 -16.08 0.28 -22.67
CA SER A 342 -14.90 1.09 -23.01
C SER A 342 -13.61 0.64 -22.30
N GLY A 343 -13.68 -0.45 -21.52
CA GLY A 343 -12.51 -1.04 -20.88
C GLY A 343 -12.11 -0.39 -19.53
N PHE A 344 -13.00 0.37 -18.90
CA PHE A 344 -12.74 0.89 -17.56
C PHE A 344 -13.11 -0.13 -16.49
N LEU A 345 -12.20 -0.37 -15.54
CA LEU A 345 -12.39 -1.34 -14.44
C LEU A 345 -13.49 -0.94 -13.44
N SER A 346 -13.81 0.35 -13.33
CA SER A 346 -14.89 0.81 -12.47
C SER A 346 -15.57 2.07 -13.01
N LEU A 347 -16.88 2.19 -12.75
CA LEU A 347 -17.66 3.38 -13.09
C LEU A 347 -17.11 4.63 -12.39
N SER A 348 -16.71 4.52 -11.13
CA SER A 348 -16.18 5.65 -10.36
C SER A 348 -14.91 6.22 -10.98
N TYR A 349 -14.01 5.35 -11.44
CA TYR A 349 -12.79 5.76 -12.14
C TYR A 349 -13.11 6.41 -13.48
N PHE A 350 -14.01 5.80 -14.27
CA PHE A 350 -14.48 6.39 -15.53
C PHE A 350 -15.02 7.80 -15.33
N ILE A 351 -15.95 7.99 -14.36
CA ILE A 351 -16.54 9.31 -14.08
C ILE A 351 -15.45 10.32 -13.69
N LYS A 352 -14.51 9.92 -12.84
CA LYS A 352 -13.41 10.79 -12.39
C LYS A 352 -12.56 11.26 -13.57
N ILE A 353 -12.02 10.32 -14.34
CA ILE A 353 -11.11 10.63 -15.46
C ILE A 353 -11.84 11.40 -16.56
N PHE A 354 -13.07 11.02 -16.87
CA PHE A 354 -13.88 11.75 -17.85
C PHE A 354 -14.08 13.20 -17.41
N SER A 355 -14.42 13.43 -16.13
CA SER A 355 -14.63 14.78 -15.60
C SER A 355 -13.35 15.61 -15.58
N GLU A 356 -12.19 15.00 -15.29
CA GLU A 356 -10.89 15.66 -15.33
C GLU A 356 -10.48 16.07 -16.75
N LYS A 357 -10.79 15.26 -17.76
CA LYS A 357 -10.42 15.51 -19.16
C LYS A 357 -11.41 16.40 -19.90
N GLU A 358 -12.71 16.22 -19.68
CA GLU A 358 -13.78 16.91 -20.43
C GLU A 358 -14.38 18.12 -19.67
N GLY A 359 -13.96 18.36 -18.42
CA GLY A 359 -14.46 19.45 -17.58
C GLY A 359 -15.91 19.27 -17.10
N CYS A 360 -16.56 18.16 -17.41
CA CYS A 360 -17.93 17.85 -16.97
C CYS A 360 -18.13 16.33 -16.79
N THR A 361 -19.14 15.96 -15.99
CA THR A 361 -19.44 14.54 -15.78
C THR A 361 -19.97 13.86 -17.04
N PRO A 362 -19.75 12.54 -17.24
CA PRO A 362 -20.30 11.79 -18.38
C PRO A 362 -21.83 11.92 -18.52
N ALA A 363 -22.54 11.98 -17.37
CA ALA A 363 -23.99 12.17 -17.37
C ALA A 363 -24.43 13.53 -17.90
N LYS A 364 -23.68 14.59 -17.61
CA LYS A 364 -23.93 15.95 -18.12
C LYS A 364 -23.57 16.02 -19.60
N TRP A 365 -22.41 15.47 -19.98
CA TRP A 365 -21.92 15.44 -21.36
C TRP A 365 -22.90 14.70 -22.31
N LYS A 366 -23.50 13.60 -21.84
CA LYS A 366 -24.47 12.78 -22.60
C LYS A 366 -25.79 13.52 -22.89
N LYS A 367 -26.10 14.57 -22.14
CA LYS A 367 -27.31 15.38 -22.33
C LYS A 367 -27.09 16.60 -23.25
N GLN A 368 -25.85 16.88 -23.61
CA GLN A 368 -25.45 17.90 -24.58
C GLN A 368 -25.51 17.35 -26.01
#